data_148a7fb8e0291364cde2ae23c2e7bd12
#
_entry.id   148a7fb8e0291364cde2ae23c2e7bd12
#
_cell.length_a   1.000
_cell.length_b   1.000
_cell.length_c   1.000
_cell.angle_alpha   90.00
_cell.angle_beta   90.00
_cell.angle_gamma   90.00
#
_symmetry.space_group_name_H-M   'P 1'
#
loop_
_entity.id
_entity.type
_entity.pdbx_description
1 polymer ?
#
loop_
_entity_poly.entity_id
_entity_poly.type
_entity_poly.pdbx_seq_one_letter_code
_entity_poly.pdbx_strand_id
1 'polypeptide(L)'
;IQVEHPVTESITNSDLVEMQIKFALGIDLDLTEQNKINRTGHAIECRLYAEDPSKNFLPSPGKISKLKIPNIGLTNIRLDIGVDEGDDISFYYDPMIAKIISKGSNRTESINNMVQYLKEFEIEGINTNKSFLISVLQNKTFEEANFNTKFIENNLALFVKKKEDILSIKKQDTAKIKQEYSDKDVKAFEKIIAK
;
A
#
# COMPACT_ATOMS: atom_id res chain seq x y z
N ILE A 1 -3.40 8.66 -20.16
CA ILE A 1 -4.18 7.92 -19.15
C ILE A 1 -3.64 8.27 -17.77
N GLN A 2 -4.48 8.30 -16.75
CA GLN A 2 -4.08 8.58 -15.37
C GLN A 2 -3.53 7.33 -14.69
N VAL A 3 -2.70 7.51 -13.64
CA VAL A 3 -2.09 6.39 -12.92
C VAL A 3 -3.15 5.50 -12.27
N GLU A 4 -4.25 6.11 -11.78
CA GLU A 4 -5.37 5.45 -11.12
C GLU A 4 -6.40 4.79 -12.05
N HIS A 5 -6.15 4.72 -13.38
CA HIS A 5 -7.05 4.05 -14.32
C HIS A 5 -7.45 2.61 -13.92
N PRO A 6 -6.60 1.82 -13.23
CA PRO A 6 -6.96 0.47 -12.83
C PRO A 6 -8.18 0.38 -11.92
N VAL A 7 -8.51 1.43 -11.16
CA VAL A 7 -9.74 1.47 -10.34
C VAL A 7 -10.97 1.42 -11.24
N THR A 8 -10.99 2.24 -12.30
CA THR A 8 -12.07 2.24 -13.29
C THR A 8 -12.15 0.90 -14.01
N GLU A 9 -11.02 0.37 -14.47
CA GLU A 9 -10.95 -0.94 -15.14
C GLU A 9 -11.54 -2.05 -14.29
N SER A 10 -11.18 -2.06 -12.99
CA SER A 10 -11.65 -3.08 -12.04
C SER A 10 -13.16 -3.08 -11.85
N ILE A 11 -13.81 -1.91 -11.81
CA ILE A 11 -15.26 -1.82 -11.56
C ILE A 11 -16.10 -1.88 -12.86
N THR A 12 -15.50 -1.60 -14.02
CA THR A 12 -16.18 -1.64 -15.32
C THR A 12 -15.86 -2.90 -16.12
N ASN A 13 -14.88 -3.69 -15.67
CA ASN A 13 -14.35 -4.85 -16.38
C ASN A 13 -13.90 -4.50 -17.80
N SER A 14 -13.18 -3.38 -17.94
CA SER A 14 -12.62 -2.88 -19.18
C SER A 14 -11.10 -2.75 -19.09
N ASP A 15 -10.43 -2.75 -20.23
CA ASP A 15 -9.01 -2.39 -20.37
C ASP A 15 -8.93 -1.06 -21.14
N LEU A 16 -8.65 0.02 -20.41
CA LEU A 16 -8.62 1.37 -21.00
C LEU A 16 -7.39 1.56 -21.88
N VAL A 17 -6.30 0.88 -21.61
CA VAL A 17 -5.08 0.95 -22.44
C VAL A 17 -5.32 0.22 -23.77
N GLU A 18 -5.89 -0.98 -23.73
CA GLU A 18 -6.30 -1.69 -24.95
C GLU A 18 -7.27 -0.88 -25.78
N MET A 19 -8.26 -0.25 -25.14
CA MET A 19 -9.24 0.62 -25.81
C MET A 19 -8.57 1.81 -26.51
N GLN A 20 -7.59 2.45 -25.87
CA GLN A 20 -6.81 3.54 -26.49
C GLN A 20 -6.03 3.05 -27.73
N ILE A 21 -5.43 1.87 -27.65
CA ILE A 21 -4.70 1.27 -28.77
C ILE A 21 -5.68 0.94 -29.92
N LYS A 22 -6.81 0.31 -29.62
CA LYS A 22 -7.85 0.00 -30.63
C LYS A 22 -8.36 1.26 -31.31
N PHE A 23 -8.66 2.30 -30.53
CA PHE A 23 -9.10 3.58 -31.08
C PHE A 23 -8.05 4.20 -32.01
N ALA A 24 -6.78 4.19 -31.61
CA ALA A 24 -5.69 4.72 -32.45
C ALA A 24 -5.51 3.95 -33.76
N LEU A 25 -5.85 2.65 -33.77
CA LEU A 25 -5.84 1.80 -34.95
C LEU A 25 -7.11 1.93 -35.82
N GLY A 26 -8.06 2.77 -35.43
CA GLY A 26 -9.36 2.92 -36.13
C GLY A 26 -10.31 1.73 -35.93
N ILE A 27 -10.08 0.91 -34.91
CA ILE A 27 -10.94 -0.22 -34.55
C ILE A 27 -12.13 0.31 -33.72
N ASP A 28 -13.33 -0.07 -34.10
CA ASP A 28 -14.54 0.29 -33.35
C ASP A 28 -14.55 -0.36 -31.97
N LEU A 29 -14.81 0.43 -30.93
CA LEU A 29 -14.83 -0.01 -29.55
C LEU A 29 -16.19 -0.54 -29.09
N ASP A 30 -17.22 -0.44 -29.92
CA ASP A 30 -18.63 -0.78 -29.57
C ASP A 30 -19.13 -0.12 -28.26
N LEU A 31 -18.58 1.05 -27.93
CA LEU A 31 -18.89 1.85 -26.74
C LEU A 31 -19.66 3.14 -27.09
N THR A 32 -20.62 3.02 -27.97
CA THR A 32 -21.38 4.19 -28.45
C THR A 32 -22.38 4.74 -27.44
N GLU A 33 -22.69 3.97 -26.39
CA GLU A 33 -23.71 4.33 -25.41
C GLU A 33 -23.22 4.17 -23.96
N GLN A 34 -23.47 5.19 -23.14
CA GLN A 34 -23.09 5.19 -21.73
C GLN A 34 -23.72 4.05 -20.91
N ASN A 35 -24.91 3.60 -21.30
CA ASN A 35 -25.63 2.49 -20.65
C ASN A 35 -24.97 1.12 -20.84
N LYS A 36 -24.06 0.98 -21.80
CA LYS A 36 -23.26 -0.24 -22.01
C LYS A 36 -22.14 -0.40 -20.97
N ILE A 37 -21.80 0.67 -20.25
CA ILE A 37 -20.75 0.63 -19.22
C ILE A 37 -21.39 0.35 -17.86
N ASN A 38 -21.32 -0.92 -17.43
CA ASN A 38 -21.80 -1.34 -16.13
C ASN A 38 -20.69 -1.18 -15.07
N ARG A 39 -21.02 -0.57 -13.93
CA ARG A 39 -20.14 -0.49 -12.76
C ARG A 39 -20.57 -1.52 -11.73
N THR A 40 -19.64 -2.36 -11.29
CA THR A 40 -19.90 -3.41 -10.32
C THR A 40 -18.89 -3.38 -9.18
N GLY A 41 -19.40 -3.43 -7.94
CA GLY A 41 -18.57 -3.44 -6.75
C GLY A 41 -17.86 -2.10 -6.48
N HIS A 42 -16.74 -2.19 -5.79
CA HIS A 42 -15.89 -1.06 -5.41
C HIS A 42 -14.42 -1.45 -5.56
N ALA A 43 -13.57 -0.51 -5.96
CA ALA A 43 -12.14 -0.74 -6.03
C ALA A 43 -11.36 0.41 -5.38
N ILE A 44 -10.20 0.06 -4.82
CA ILE A 44 -9.26 1.00 -4.20
C ILE A 44 -7.87 0.69 -4.76
N GLU A 45 -7.14 1.72 -5.15
CA GLU A 45 -5.73 1.63 -5.52
C GLU A 45 -4.87 2.21 -4.41
N CYS A 46 -3.80 1.49 -4.06
CA CYS A 46 -2.69 1.99 -3.26
C CYS A 46 -1.43 2.02 -4.12
N ARG A 47 -0.74 3.16 -4.12
CA ARG A 47 0.59 3.31 -4.73
C ARG A 47 1.63 3.06 -3.65
N LEU A 48 2.35 1.95 -3.78
CA LEU A 48 3.47 1.64 -2.89
C LEU A 48 4.72 2.35 -3.41
N TYR A 49 5.28 3.21 -2.56
CA TYR A 49 6.47 4.02 -2.87
C TYR A 49 7.65 3.69 -1.97
N ALA A 50 8.85 3.77 -2.51
CA ALA A 50 10.10 3.79 -1.75
C ALA A 50 10.31 5.18 -1.11
N GLU A 51 9.56 5.45 -0.03
CA GLU A 51 9.52 6.73 0.68
C GLU A 51 9.53 6.51 2.19
N ASP A 52 10.09 7.47 2.93
CA ASP A 52 10.06 7.48 4.38
C ASP A 52 9.02 8.49 4.90
N PRO A 53 7.81 8.05 5.30
CA PRO A 53 6.78 8.94 5.82
C PRO A 53 7.24 9.73 7.06
N SER A 54 8.13 9.15 7.88
CA SER A 54 8.66 9.82 9.08
C SER A 54 9.59 11.00 8.76
N LYS A 55 10.07 11.07 7.53
CA LYS A 55 10.91 12.11 6.98
C LYS A 55 10.21 12.93 5.90
N ASN A 56 8.93 13.18 6.10
CA ASN A 56 8.10 13.95 5.16
C ASN A 56 8.09 13.36 3.74
N PHE A 57 7.99 12.01 3.64
CA PHE A 57 7.95 11.26 2.39
C PHE A 57 9.18 11.48 1.49
N LEU A 58 10.35 11.70 2.09
CA LEU A 58 11.58 11.73 1.30
C LEU A 58 11.79 10.37 0.62
N PRO A 59 12.24 10.35 -0.64
CA PRO A 59 12.62 9.13 -1.33
C PRO A 59 13.61 8.30 -0.50
N SER A 60 13.45 6.99 -0.52
CA SER A 60 14.32 6.02 0.14
C SER A 60 15.00 5.12 -0.89
N PRO A 61 16.01 5.63 -1.62
CA PRO A 61 16.76 4.84 -2.57
C PRO A 61 17.52 3.72 -1.87
N GLY A 62 17.82 2.66 -2.59
CA GLY A 62 18.59 1.53 -2.08
C GLY A 62 18.21 0.23 -2.75
N LYS A 63 18.90 -0.84 -2.33
CA LYS A 63 18.68 -2.18 -2.87
C LYS A 63 17.56 -2.90 -2.16
N ILE A 64 16.67 -3.51 -2.91
CA ILE A 64 15.63 -4.41 -2.38
C ILE A 64 16.32 -5.72 -1.98
N SER A 65 16.51 -5.93 -0.68
CA SER A 65 17.18 -7.14 -0.16
C SER A 65 16.22 -8.32 -0.03
N LYS A 66 14.90 -8.06 0.05
CA LYS A 66 13.85 -9.07 0.09
C LYS A 66 12.58 -8.52 -0.52
N LEU A 67 11.93 -9.31 -1.35
CA LEU A 67 10.61 -9.02 -1.90
C LEU A 67 9.75 -10.28 -1.86
N LYS A 68 8.73 -10.28 -0.99
CA LYS A 68 7.77 -11.37 -0.94
C LYS A 68 6.37 -10.84 -1.27
N ILE A 69 5.91 -11.19 -2.45
CA ILE A 69 4.57 -10.91 -2.94
C ILE A 69 3.62 -11.94 -2.35
N PRO A 70 2.54 -11.52 -1.67
CA PRO A 70 1.57 -12.46 -1.11
C PRO A 70 0.94 -13.30 -2.21
N ASN A 71 1.04 -14.61 -2.08
CA ASN A 71 0.31 -15.56 -2.92
C ASN A 71 -1.02 -15.91 -2.25
N ILE A 72 -1.79 -14.90 -1.90
CA ILE A 72 -3.12 -15.10 -1.38
C ILE A 72 -3.99 -15.33 -2.61
N GLY A 73 -4.76 -16.41 -2.63
CA GLY A 73 -5.75 -16.69 -3.69
C GLY A 73 -6.89 -15.65 -3.74
N LEU A 74 -6.54 -14.40 -3.57
CA LEU A 74 -7.42 -13.25 -3.66
C LEU A 74 -7.64 -12.95 -5.15
N THR A 75 -8.68 -13.54 -5.70
CA THR A 75 -9.21 -13.21 -7.04
C THR A 75 -9.52 -11.69 -7.19
N ASN A 76 -9.42 -10.96 -6.09
CA ASN A 76 -9.83 -9.55 -5.97
C ASN A 76 -8.65 -8.57 -5.83
N ILE A 77 -7.41 -9.01 -6.02
CA ILE A 77 -6.22 -8.14 -6.03
C ILE A 77 -5.55 -8.19 -7.40
N ARG A 78 -5.30 -7.01 -7.97
CA ARG A 78 -4.39 -6.80 -9.08
C ARG A 78 -3.14 -6.13 -8.57
N LEU A 79 -1.98 -6.61 -8.97
CA LEU A 79 -0.69 -6.04 -8.66
C LEU A 79 0.02 -5.66 -9.97
N ASP A 80 0.26 -4.37 -10.15
CA ASP A 80 1.12 -3.84 -11.20
C ASP A 80 2.44 -3.44 -10.54
N ILE A 81 3.48 -4.26 -10.64
CA ILE A 81 4.79 -4.08 -10.02
C ILE A 81 5.87 -3.90 -11.07
N GLY A 82 6.82 -3.02 -10.81
CA GLY A 82 7.91 -2.67 -11.73
C GLY A 82 9.31 -3.02 -11.23
N VAL A 83 9.42 -3.81 -10.16
CA VAL A 83 10.70 -4.16 -9.54
C VAL A 83 10.73 -5.62 -9.09
N ASP A 84 11.93 -6.17 -8.97
CA ASP A 84 12.21 -7.51 -8.45
C ASP A 84 13.12 -7.46 -7.21
N GLU A 85 13.22 -8.59 -6.51
CA GLU A 85 14.20 -8.76 -5.43
C GLU A 85 15.61 -8.63 -6.01
N GLY A 86 16.42 -7.81 -5.38
CA GLY A 86 17.78 -7.51 -5.83
C GLY A 86 17.92 -6.23 -6.65
N ASP A 87 16.81 -5.64 -7.09
CA ASP A 87 16.83 -4.37 -7.82
C ASP A 87 17.23 -3.19 -6.93
N ASP A 88 17.79 -2.15 -7.57
CA ASP A 88 18.15 -0.89 -6.95
C ASP A 88 17.11 0.19 -7.27
N ILE A 89 16.49 0.74 -6.23
CA ILE A 89 15.63 1.92 -6.36
C ILE A 89 16.51 3.16 -6.46
N SER A 90 16.42 3.82 -7.61
CA SER A 90 17.16 5.05 -7.92
C SER A 90 16.42 6.29 -7.41
N PHE A 91 17.16 7.34 -7.05
CA PHE A 91 16.60 8.67 -6.78
C PHE A 91 16.48 9.54 -8.04
N TYR A 92 16.87 9.04 -9.21
CA TYR A 92 16.75 9.75 -10.48
C TYR A 92 15.39 9.57 -11.16
N TYR A 93 14.61 8.59 -10.72
CA TYR A 93 13.30 8.26 -11.26
C TYR A 93 12.23 8.30 -10.17
N ASP A 94 10.97 8.20 -10.58
CA ASP A 94 9.85 8.07 -9.66
C ASP A 94 10.05 6.84 -8.76
N PRO A 95 9.98 6.97 -7.41
CA PRO A 95 10.24 5.87 -6.49
C PRO A 95 9.04 4.92 -6.32
N MET A 96 8.08 4.92 -7.23
CA MET A 96 6.94 4.00 -7.19
C MET A 96 7.39 2.56 -7.44
N ILE A 97 7.10 1.69 -6.49
CA ILE A 97 7.41 0.26 -6.53
C ILE A 97 6.29 -0.49 -7.23
N ALA A 98 5.06 -0.24 -6.80
CA ALA A 98 3.89 -0.96 -7.29
C ALA A 98 2.60 -0.15 -7.16
N LYS A 99 1.62 -0.49 -8.01
CA LYS A 99 0.21 -0.20 -7.81
C LYS A 99 -0.47 -1.47 -7.34
N ILE A 100 -1.19 -1.40 -6.24
CA ILE A 100 -1.97 -2.50 -5.69
C ILE A 100 -3.43 -2.09 -5.78
N ILE A 101 -4.24 -2.84 -6.49
CA ILE A 101 -5.64 -2.56 -6.70
C ILE A 101 -6.45 -3.67 -6.05
N SER A 102 -7.29 -3.33 -5.10
CA SER A 102 -8.23 -4.26 -4.48
C SER A 102 -9.64 -4.00 -4.97
N LYS A 103 -10.38 -5.07 -5.26
CA LYS A 103 -11.79 -5.05 -5.60
C LYS A 103 -12.60 -5.74 -4.49
N GLY A 104 -13.82 -5.30 -4.28
CA GLY A 104 -14.80 -5.92 -3.39
C GLY A 104 -16.21 -5.66 -3.88
N SER A 105 -17.20 -6.33 -3.29
CA SER A 105 -18.62 -6.07 -3.55
C SER A 105 -19.02 -4.68 -3.06
N ASN A 106 -18.31 -4.15 -2.09
CA ASN A 106 -18.52 -2.82 -1.50
C ASN A 106 -17.19 -2.22 -1.02
N ARG A 107 -17.23 -0.96 -0.53
CA ARG A 107 -16.05 -0.22 -0.09
C ARG A 107 -15.33 -0.89 1.08
N THR A 108 -16.07 -1.36 2.08
CA THR A 108 -15.50 -1.99 3.28
C THR A 108 -14.72 -3.27 2.91
N GLU A 109 -15.28 -4.09 2.04
CA GLU A 109 -14.60 -5.29 1.54
C GLU A 109 -13.32 -4.95 0.78
N SER A 110 -13.36 -3.95 -0.12
CA SER A 110 -12.16 -3.48 -0.82
C SER A 110 -11.08 -2.99 0.14
N ILE A 111 -11.46 -2.22 1.19
CA ILE A 111 -10.51 -1.77 2.23
C ILE A 111 -9.90 -2.97 2.95
N ASN A 112 -10.71 -3.93 3.40
CA ASN A 112 -10.24 -5.08 4.16
C ASN A 112 -9.28 -5.93 3.32
N ASN A 113 -9.61 -6.20 2.07
CA ASN A 113 -8.76 -6.92 1.13
C ASN A 113 -7.41 -6.22 0.94
N MET A 114 -7.42 -4.90 0.76
CA MET A 114 -6.20 -4.10 0.61
C MET A 114 -5.33 -4.14 1.87
N VAL A 115 -5.93 -3.94 3.04
CA VAL A 115 -5.22 -3.96 4.32
C VAL A 115 -4.59 -5.31 4.58
N GLN A 116 -5.32 -6.40 4.31
CA GLN A 116 -4.77 -7.75 4.45
C GLN A 116 -3.59 -7.97 3.51
N TYR A 117 -3.74 -7.62 2.24
CA TYR A 117 -2.68 -7.77 1.24
C TYR A 117 -1.42 -6.98 1.62
N LEU A 118 -1.58 -5.70 2.00
CA LEU A 118 -0.46 -4.87 2.43
C LEU A 118 0.25 -5.41 3.68
N LYS A 119 -0.46 -6.02 4.63
CA LYS A 119 0.15 -6.63 5.82
C LYS A 119 1.05 -7.81 5.47
N GLU A 120 0.66 -8.61 4.49
CA GLU A 120 1.39 -9.80 4.06
C GLU A 120 2.47 -9.50 3.01
N PHE A 121 2.43 -8.32 2.38
CA PHE A 121 3.45 -7.87 1.43
C PHE A 121 4.73 -7.51 2.19
N GLU A 122 5.83 -8.25 1.95
CA GLU A 122 7.11 -8.02 2.60
C GLU A 122 8.10 -7.40 1.61
N ILE A 123 8.73 -6.30 2.02
CA ILE A 123 9.83 -5.66 1.30
C ILE A 123 10.85 -5.14 2.31
N GLU A 124 12.13 -5.44 2.08
CA GLU A 124 13.24 -5.07 2.97
C GLU A 124 14.37 -4.43 2.16
N GLY A 125 15.23 -3.68 2.84
CA GLY A 125 16.36 -2.95 2.26
C GLY A 125 16.10 -1.47 2.01
N ILE A 126 14.84 -1.08 1.88
CA ILE A 126 14.38 0.29 1.68
C ILE A 126 13.21 0.64 2.62
N ASN A 127 13.00 1.93 2.90
CA ASN A 127 11.77 2.35 3.56
C ASN A 127 10.66 2.48 2.54
N THR A 128 9.43 2.21 2.96
CA THR A 128 8.23 2.36 2.12
C THR A 128 7.11 3.05 2.88
N ASN A 129 6.17 3.59 2.13
CA ASN A 129 4.95 4.18 2.69
C ASN A 129 3.89 3.14 3.11
N LYS A 130 4.21 1.84 3.12
CA LYS A 130 3.26 0.74 3.42
C LYS A 130 2.48 0.93 4.73
N SER A 131 3.18 1.22 5.82
CA SER A 131 2.54 1.41 7.13
C SER A 131 1.62 2.63 7.16
N PHE A 132 1.99 3.70 6.46
CA PHE A 132 1.18 4.88 6.28
C PHE A 132 -0.12 4.53 5.51
N LEU A 133 -0.03 3.80 4.40
CA LEU A 133 -1.19 3.36 3.62
C LEU A 133 -2.17 2.54 4.47
N ILE A 134 -1.68 1.59 5.26
CA ILE A 134 -2.50 0.80 6.18
C ILE A 134 -3.20 1.70 7.19
N SER A 135 -2.51 2.67 7.77
CA SER A 135 -3.07 3.60 8.75
C SER A 135 -4.17 4.47 8.17
N VAL A 136 -4.01 4.93 6.93
CA VAL A 136 -5.03 5.70 6.20
C VAL A 136 -6.26 4.84 5.93
N LEU A 137 -6.07 3.63 5.40
CA LEU A 137 -7.16 2.71 5.06
C LEU A 137 -8.01 2.33 6.28
N GLN A 138 -7.38 2.21 7.46
CA GLN A 138 -8.06 1.86 8.72
C GLN A 138 -8.65 3.08 9.45
N ASN A 139 -8.53 4.27 8.89
CA ASN A 139 -9.12 5.46 9.48
C ASN A 139 -10.62 5.52 9.16
N LYS A 140 -11.45 5.74 10.20
CA LYS A 140 -12.91 5.77 10.08
C LYS A 140 -13.41 6.79 9.06
N THR A 141 -12.83 7.98 9.03
CA THR A 141 -13.17 9.03 8.06
C THR A 141 -12.92 8.58 6.62
N PHE A 142 -11.82 7.83 6.40
CA PHE A 142 -11.53 7.24 5.10
C PHE A 142 -12.50 6.10 4.76
N GLU A 143 -12.80 5.23 5.73
CA GLU A 143 -13.74 4.12 5.56
C GLU A 143 -15.14 4.62 5.18
N GLU A 144 -15.62 5.67 5.84
CA GLU A 144 -16.91 6.30 5.60
C GLU A 144 -16.95 7.17 4.33
N ALA A 145 -15.83 7.30 3.61
CA ALA A 145 -15.67 8.19 2.45
C ALA A 145 -16.00 9.67 2.74
N ASN A 146 -15.86 10.10 3.98
CA ASN A 146 -16.14 11.46 4.45
C ASN A 146 -14.86 12.32 4.48
N PHE A 147 -14.19 12.45 3.33
CA PHE A 147 -12.92 13.17 3.23
C PHE A 147 -12.85 14.02 1.95
N ASN A 148 -11.92 14.96 1.96
CA ASN A 148 -11.59 15.82 0.82
C ASN A 148 -10.09 15.73 0.51
N THR A 149 -9.63 16.49 -0.48
CA THR A 149 -8.23 16.49 -0.94
C THR A 149 -7.21 16.91 0.12
N LYS A 150 -7.65 17.59 1.19
CA LYS A 150 -6.79 17.98 2.34
C LYS A 150 -6.79 16.99 3.50
N PHE A 151 -7.46 15.86 3.33
CA PHE A 151 -7.62 14.87 4.40
C PHE A 151 -6.28 14.40 4.97
N ILE A 152 -5.35 14.02 4.11
CA ILE A 152 -4.00 13.56 4.54
C ILE A 152 -3.24 14.70 5.20
N GLU A 153 -3.20 15.87 4.59
CA GLU A 153 -2.48 17.05 5.10
C GLU A 153 -2.96 17.40 6.52
N ASN A 154 -4.27 17.48 6.71
CA ASN A 154 -4.89 17.86 7.98
C ASN A 154 -4.73 16.79 9.08
N ASN A 155 -4.46 15.55 8.72
CA ASN A 155 -4.41 14.41 9.65
C ASN A 155 -3.05 13.69 9.63
N LEU A 156 -2.02 14.27 9.03
CA LEU A 156 -0.74 13.61 8.81
C LEU A 156 -0.12 13.02 10.08
N ALA A 157 -0.23 13.75 11.20
CA ALA A 157 0.29 13.31 12.50
C ALA A 157 -0.37 12.02 13.03
N LEU A 158 -1.59 11.70 12.58
CA LEU A 158 -2.28 10.46 12.96
C LEU A 158 -1.74 9.24 12.20
N PHE A 159 -1.23 9.45 11.00
CA PHE A 159 -0.83 8.38 10.09
C PHE A 159 0.67 8.10 10.13
N VAL A 160 1.48 9.09 10.54
CA VAL A 160 2.94 9.00 10.55
C VAL A 160 3.42 8.91 11.99
N LYS A 161 3.87 7.71 12.41
CA LYS A 161 4.53 7.55 13.71
C LYS A 161 5.94 8.14 13.64
N LYS A 162 6.23 9.15 14.48
CA LYS A 162 7.59 9.66 14.61
C LYS A 162 8.50 8.58 15.21
N LYS A 163 9.77 8.54 14.80
CA LYS A 163 10.75 7.58 15.35
C LYS A 163 10.84 7.63 16.89
N GLU A 164 10.60 8.77 17.48
CA GLU A 164 10.59 8.99 18.94
C GLU A 164 9.44 8.22 19.62
N ASP A 165 8.27 8.16 18.99
CA ASP A 165 7.10 7.41 19.52
C ASP A 165 7.34 5.91 19.47
N ILE A 166 7.99 5.40 18.42
CA ILE A 166 8.34 3.98 18.29
C ILE A 166 9.40 3.58 19.34
N LEU A 167 10.37 4.45 19.60
CA LEU A 167 11.40 4.22 20.62
C LEU A 167 10.81 4.27 22.05
N SER A 168 9.83 5.13 22.30
CA SER A 168 9.13 5.21 23.58
C SER A 168 8.26 3.98 23.83
N ILE A 169 7.53 3.49 22.82
CA ILE A 169 6.74 2.24 22.89
C ILE A 169 7.64 1.06 23.13
N LYS A 170 8.74 0.90 22.38
CA LYS A 170 9.72 -0.17 22.59
C LYS A 170 10.35 -0.13 24.00
N LYS A 171 10.63 1.06 24.54
CA LYS A 171 11.14 1.21 25.91
C LYS A 171 10.08 0.83 26.96
N GLN A 172 8.82 1.17 26.77
CA GLN A 172 7.72 0.79 27.68
C GLN A 172 7.45 -0.71 27.66
N ASP A 173 7.45 -1.33 26.46
CA ASP A 173 7.29 -2.78 26.32
C ASP A 173 8.47 -3.53 26.95
N THR A 174 9.70 -3.07 26.74
CA THR A 174 10.90 -3.64 27.39
C THR A 174 10.86 -3.47 28.91
N ALA A 175 10.34 -2.35 29.41
CA ALA A 175 10.18 -2.13 30.85
C ALA A 175 9.11 -3.04 31.47
N LYS A 176 7.99 -3.28 30.77
CA LYS A 176 6.97 -4.24 31.20
C LYS A 176 7.48 -5.67 31.19
N ILE A 177 8.21 -6.07 30.16
CA ILE A 177 8.83 -7.40 30.06
C ILE A 177 9.84 -7.60 31.19
N LYS A 178 10.64 -6.59 31.53
CA LYS A 178 11.58 -6.64 32.66
C LYS A 178 10.92 -6.75 34.05
N GLN A 179 9.66 -6.34 34.18
CA GLN A 179 8.88 -6.54 35.40
C GLN A 179 8.26 -7.95 35.54
N GLU A 180 7.99 -8.61 34.39
CA GLU A 180 7.32 -9.93 34.37
C GLU A 180 8.31 -11.12 34.28
N TYR A 181 9.53 -10.91 33.82
CA TYR A 181 10.50 -11.97 33.53
C TYR A 181 11.83 -11.72 34.22
N SER A 182 12.53 -12.80 34.59
CA SER A 182 13.86 -12.71 35.23
C SER A 182 14.90 -12.08 34.27
N ASP A 183 15.93 -11.43 34.84
CA ASP A 183 17.02 -10.82 34.03
C ASP A 183 17.71 -11.79 33.08
N LYS A 184 17.61 -13.10 33.35
CA LYS A 184 18.19 -14.17 32.51
C LYS A 184 17.38 -14.42 31.26
N ASP A 185 16.07 -14.35 31.38
CA ASP A 185 15.12 -14.52 30.25
C ASP A 185 15.12 -13.30 29.34
N VAL A 186 15.23 -12.10 29.92
CA VAL A 186 15.34 -10.84 29.15
C VAL A 186 16.60 -10.82 28.28
N LYS A 187 17.75 -11.25 28.80
CA LYS A 187 19.01 -11.35 28.03
C LYS A 187 18.95 -12.41 26.92
N ALA A 188 18.17 -13.48 27.10
CA ALA A 188 17.92 -14.44 26.01
C ALA A 188 17.07 -13.86 24.89
N PHE A 189 16.03 -13.08 25.21
CA PHE A 189 15.18 -12.37 24.26
C PHE A 189 15.95 -11.28 23.51
N GLU A 190 16.76 -10.48 24.20
CA GLU A 190 17.59 -9.44 23.57
C GLU A 190 18.57 -10.03 22.53
N LYS A 191 19.08 -11.23 22.75
CA LYS A 191 19.94 -11.97 21.80
C LYS A 191 19.19 -12.47 20.55
N ILE A 192 17.89 -12.71 20.65
CA ILE A 192 17.05 -13.18 19.53
C ILE A 192 16.65 -12.00 18.65
N ILE A 193 16.39 -10.82 19.25
CA ILE A 193 15.95 -9.62 18.51
C ILE A 193 17.16 -8.88 17.87
N ALA A 194 18.38 -9.11 18.32
CA ALA A 194 19.60 -8.50 17.79
C ALA A 194 20.22 -9.25 16.59
N LYS A 195 19.60 -10.33 16.14
CA LYS A 195 19.92 -11.06 14.90
C LYS A 195 18.92 -10.73 13.81
#